data_11fc0dff6728effebcc4dc327d71d997
#
_entry.id   11fc0dff6728effebcc4dc327d71d997
#
_cell.length_a   1.000
_cell.length_b   1.000
_cell.length_c   1.000
_cell.angle_alpha   90.00
_cell.angle_beta   90.00
_cell.angle_gamma   90.00
#
_symmetry.space_group_name_H-M   'P 1'
#
loop_
_entity.id
_entity.type
_entity.pdbx_description
1 polymer ?
#
loop_
_entity_poly.entity_id
_entity_poly.type
_entity_poly.pdbx_seq_one_letter_code
_entity_poly.pdbx_strand_id
1 'polypeptide(L)'
;AVTHHLKEVGVFSTEIKIERKVLVLMFLEIKQIKKSFGTGDSRVNVLKGIDLEIEKGEFCVLLGPSGSGKSTLLNIIGGIDGADSGSITIEGEQIEDMTEKKLSLYRRIHLGYIFQMYNLIPNLTVRENIEVGAYLSDKPLDVNELLHTLGLYEHQRKLPNQLSGGQQQRTAIGRAIVKNPDILLCDEPTGALDYNTSKDILRLIETVNQKYGNTVVMVTHNDAIKDMADRVIKLRDGMIRKNYTNEQKIPAMELEW
;
A
#
# COMPACT_ATOMS: atom_id res chain seq x y z
N ALA A 1 32.98 33.56 -47.59
CA ALA A 1 32.13 34.69 -47.94
C ALA A 1 30.66 34.37 -47.75
N VAL A 2 30.20 34.27 -46.52
CA VAL A 2 28.78 34.41 -46.10
C VAL A 2 28.78 34.68 -44.59
N THR A 3 29.29 35.86 -44.23
CA THR A 3 29.22 36.38 -42.86
C THR A 3 29.10 37.91 -42.98
N HIS A 4 27.90 38.36 -43.29
CA HIS A 4 27.43 39.73 -43.04
C HIS A 4 25.99 39.85 -43.56
N HIS A 5 24.99 39.52 -42.76
CA HIS A 5 23.66 40.12 -42.82
C HIS A 5 22.73 39.41 -41.80
N LEU A 6 22.87 39.74 -40.54
CA LEU A 6 21.83 39.49 -39.51
C LEU A 6 22.17 40.36 -38.28
N LYS A 7 22.17 41.67 -38.48
CA LYS A 7 21.99 42.65 -37.39
C LYS A 7 20.87 43.56 -37.84
N GLU A 8 19.81 43.57 -37.08
CA GLU A 8 18.59 44.39 -37.09
C GLU A 8 17.33 43.59 -37.33
N VAL A 9 16.97 42.76 -36.35
CA VAL A 9 15.60 42.60 -35.94
C VAL A 9 15.66 42.32 -34.43
N GLY A 10 15.20 43.30 -33.66
CA GLY A 10 15.06 43.16 -32.22
C GLY A 10 14.00 42.09 -31.90
N VAL A 11 14.45 40.89 -31.62
CA VAL A 11 13.60 39.86 -31.05
C VAL A 11 13.80 39.91 -29.56
N PHE A 12 12.77 40.41 -28.89
CA PHE A 12 12.58 40.28 -27.45
C PHE A 12 12.89 38.84 -27.05
N SER A 13 13.88 38.66 -26.21
CA SER A 13 14.12 37.40 -25.50
C SER A 13 12.99 37.20 -24.50
N THR A 14 11.91 36.63 -24.97
CA THR A 14 10.92 36.04 -24.09
C THR A 14 11.56 34.75 -23.53
N GLU A 15 12.11 34.85 -22.34
CA GLU A 15 12.45 33.67 -21.55
C GLU A 15 11.15 32.84 -21.38
N ILE A 16 10.98 31.83 -22.21
CA ILE A 16 10.00 30.79 -21.99
C ILE A 16 10.53 30.02 -20.78
N LYS A 17 10.12 30.43 -19.59
CA LYS A 17 10.17 29.57 -18.41
C LYS A 17 9.29 28.37 -18.72
N ILE A 18 9.87 27.33 -19.30
CA ILE A 18 9.27 25.97 -19.25
C ILE A 18 9.37 25.56 -17.78
N GLU A 19 8.31 25.81 -17.03
CA GLU A 19 8.10 25.09 -15.78
C GLU A 19 8.17 23.60 -16.15
N ARG A 20 9.25 22.94 -15.76
CA ARG A 20 9.31 21.50 -15.71
C ARG A 20 8.31 21.10 -14.64
N LYS A 21 7.04 21.00 -15.00
CA LYS A 21 6.09 20.19 -14.25
C LYS A 21 6.66 18.78 -14.29
N VAL A 22 7.32 18.36 -13.23
CA VAL A 22 7.66 16.96 -13.03
C VAL A 22 6.33 16.24 -13.16
N LEU A 23 6.17 15.43 -14.20
CA LEU A 23 4.99 14.62 -14.39
C LEU A 23 5.01 13.59 -13.26
N VAL A 24 4.36 13.91 -12.15
CA VAL A 24 4.18 12.96 -11.06
C VAL A 24 3.29 11.86 -11.63
N LEU A 25 3.86 10.68 -11.85
CA LEU A 25 3.12 9.53 -12.31
C LEU A 25 2.27 9.03 -11.13
N MET A 26 0.97 9.28 -11.20
CA MET A 26 0.01 8.68 -10.26
C MET A 26 0.12 7.16 -10.38
N PHE A 27 0.39 6.51 -9.24
CA PHE A 27 0.48 5.06 -9.17
C PHE A 27 -0.91 4.42 -9.06
N LEU A 28 -1.74 4.98 -8.19
CA LEU A 28 -3.13 4.55 -7.96
C LEU A 28 -4.06 5.73 -8.15
N GLU A 29 -5.05 5.57 -9.02
CA GLU A 29 -6.13 6.53 -9.23
C GLU A 29 -7.48 5.84 -9.02
N ILE A 30 -8.30 6.37 -8.13
CA ILE A 30 -9.64 5.88 -7.79
C ILE A 30 -10.64 6.98 -8.13
N LYS A 31 -11.66 6.66 -8.93
CA LYS A 31 -12.71 7.60 -9.34
C LYS A 31 -14.08 7.07 -9.02
N GLN A 32 -14.83 7.80 -8.19
CA GLN A 32 -16.23 7.59 -7.85
C GLN A 32 -16.58 6.15 -7.44
N ILE A 33 -15.69 5.49 -6.71
CA ILE A 33 -15.93 4.12 -6.26
C ILE A 33 -17.10 4.06 -5.28
N LYS A 34 -18.09 3.24 -5.62
CA LYS A 34 -19.23 2.90 -4.78
C LYS A 34 -19.30 1.41 -4.52
N LYS A 35 -19.74 1.05 -3.32
CA LYS A 35 -19.94 -0.33 -2.90
C LYS A 35 -21.09 -0.45 -1.92
N SER A 36 -21.94 -1.43 -2.15
CA SER A 36 -23.05 -1.78 -1.25
C SER A 36 -23.04 -3.28 -0.97
N PHE A 37 -23.56 -3.66 0.16
CA PHE A 37 -23.80 -5.06 0.53
C PHE A 37 -25.28 -5.26 0.90
N GLY A 38 -25.77 -6.49 0.78
CA GLY A 38 -27.15 -6.86 1.02
C GLY A 38 -28.07 -6.57 -0.17
N THR A 39 -29.35 -6.93 -0.04
CA THR A 39 -30.38 -6.78 -1.06
C THR A 39 -31.66 -6.21 -0.46
N GLY A 40 -32.50 -5.53 -1.26
CA GLY A 40 -33.76 -4.95 -0.81
C GLY A 40 -33.57 -3.99 0.37
N ASP A 41 -34.41 -4.14 1.40
CA ASP A 41 -34.42 -3.27 2.59
C ASP A 41 -33.16 -3.42 3.48
N SER A 42 -32.39 -4.50 3.32
CA SER A 42 -31.14 -4.73 4.03
C SER A 42 -29.90 -4.17 3.31
N ARG A 43 -30.07 -3.46 2.21
CA ARG A 43 -28.97 -2.89 1.44
C ARG A 43 -28.26 -1.77 2.22
N VAL A 44 -26.95 -1.93 2.43
CA VAL A 44 -26.09 -0.95 3.10
C VAL A 44 -25.07 -0.40 2.10
N ASN A 45 -25.08 0.91 1.87
CA ASN A 45 -24.09 1.61 1.06
C ASN A 45 -22.82 1.85 1.90
N VAL A 46 -21.78 1.07 1.66
CA VAL A 46 -20.53 1.12 2.43
C VAL A 46 -19.55 2.14 1.86
N LEU A 47 -19.41 2.24 0.53
CA LEU A 47 -18.64 3.30 -0.13
C LEU A 47 -19.59 4.13 -1.01
N LYS A 48 -19.45 5.45 -0.94
CA LYS A 48 -20.44 6.40 -1.48
C LYS A 48 -19.85 7.38 -2.51
N GLY A 49 -18.91 6.93 -3.31
CA GLY A 49 -18.18 7.75 -4.29
C GLY A 49 -16.84 8.21 -3.70
N ILE A 50 -15.87 7.33 -3.77
CA ILE A 50 -14.50 7.60 -3.32
C ILE A 50 -13.68 8.08 -4.51
N ASP A 51 -13.02 9.21 -4.34
CA ASP A 51 -11.99 9.74 -5.23
C ASP A 51 -10.67 9.79 -4.45
N LEU A 52 -9.62 9.19 -4.99
CA LEU A 52 -8.32 9.12 -4.34
C LEU A 52 -7.20 8.94 -5.36
N GLU A 53 -6.10 9.64 -5.14
CA GLU A 53 -4.86 9.51 -5.91
C GLU A 53 -3.70 9.28 -4.96
N ILE A 54 -2.83 8.30 -5.29
CA ILE A 54 -1.63 7.96 -4.52
C ILE A 54 -0.44 7.89 -5.48
N GLU A 55 0.67 8.49 -5.09
CA GLU A 55 1.91 8.48 -5.86
C GLU A 55 2.69 7.18 -5.64
N LYS A 56 3.56 6.82 -6.59
CA LYS A 56 4.40 5.62 -6.48
C LYS A 56 5.38 5.75 -5.31
N GLY A 57 5.45 4.71 -4.48
CA GLY A 57 6.32 4.66 -3.30
C GLY A 57 5.81 5.42 -2.08
N GLU A 58 4.64 6.08 -2.19
CA GLU A 58 4.03 6.82 -1.08
C GLU A 58 3.58 5.88 0.05
N PHE A 59 3.83 6.26 1.29
CA PHE A 59 3.29 5.60 2.49
C PHE A 59 1.99 6.29 2.88
N CYS A 60 0.86 5.66 2.60
CA CYS A 60 -0.47 6.21 2.81
C CYS A 60 -1.16 5.54 4.01
N VAL A 61 -1.73 6.33 4.90
CA VAL A 61 -2.53 5.85 6.05
C VAL A 61 -3.99 6.23 5.87
N LEU A 62 -4.85 5.23 5.88
CA LEU A 62 -6.30 5.33 5.80
C LEU A 62 -6.91 5.15 7.20
N LEU A 63 -7.38 6.26 7.78
CA LEU A 63 -7.96 6.34 9.11
C LEU A 63 -9.49 6.41 9.07
N GLY A 64 -10.12 5.91 10.11
CA GLY A 64 -11.56 6.07 10.33
C GLY A 64 -12.11 5.09 11.36
N PRO A 65 -13.31 5.34 11.88
CA PRO A 65 -13.95 4.46 12.84
C PRO A 65 -14.26 3.08 12.24
N SER A 66 -14.53 2.09 13.10
CA SER A 66 -15.02 0.78 12.64
C SER A 66 -16.29 0.95 11.79
N GLY A 67 -16.40 0.16 10.72
CA GLY A 67 -17.53 0.22 9.79
C GLY A 67 -17.53 1.41 8.81
N SER A 68 -16.49 2.24 8.77
CA SER A 68 -16.42 3.37 7.83
C SER A 68 -16.15 2.98 6.38
N GLY A 69 -15.81 1.71 6.09
CA GLY A 69 -15.54 1.19 4.75
C GLY A 69 -14.05 1.02 4.41
N LYS A 70 -13.12 1.17 5.38
CA LYS A 70 -11.68 1.09 5.14
C LYS A 70 -11.22 -0.24 4.53
N SER A 71 -11.52 -1.36 5.19
CA SER A 71 -11.15 -2.70 4.69
C SER A 71 -11.86 -3.03 3.38
N THR A 72 -13.09 -2.54 3.17
CA THR A 72 -13.79 -2.67 1.89
C THR A 72 -13.04 -1.95 0.78
N LEU A 73 -12.62 -0.70 1.01
CA LEU A 73 -11.82 0.04 0.04
C LEU A 73 -10.48 -0.65 -0.24
N LEU A 74 -9.81 -1.14 0.81
CA LEU A 74 -8.55 -1.87 0.69
C LEU A 74 -8.71 -3.14 -0.17
N ASN A 75 -9.79 -3.91 0.06
CA ASN A 75 -10.08 -5.14 -0.71
C ASN A 75 -10.40 -4.83 -2.17
N ILE A 76 -11.06 -3.71 -2.45
CA ILE A 76 -11.36 -3.29 -3.84
C ILE A 76 -10.05 -2.86 -4.54
N ILE A 77 -9.17 -2.10 -3.89
CA ILE A 77 -7.84 -1.77 -4.40
C ILE A 77 -7.04 -3.04 -4.71
N GLY A 78 -7.14 -4.04 -3.83
CA GLY A 78 -6.46 -5.33 -4.00
C GLY A 78 -7.07 -6.24 -5.07
N GLY A 79 -8.18 -5.84 -5.71
CA GLY A 79 -8.91 -6.72 -6.65
C GLY A 79 -9.41 -8.01 -5.98
N ILE A 80 -9.65 -7.98 -4.67
CA ILE A 80 -10.23 -9.09 -3.88
C ILE A 80 -11.75 -9.01 -3.93
N ASP A 81 -12.29 -7.80 -3.88
CA ASP A 81 -13.71 -7.49 -4.03
C ASP A 81 -13.91 -6.53 -5.20
N GLY A 82 -15.07 -6.58 -5.85
CA GLY A 82 -15.43 -5.68 -6.95
C GLY A 82 -16.21 -4.46 -6.45
N ALA A 83 -16.02 -3.30 -7.07
CA ALA A 83 -16.88 -2.13 -6.88
C ALA A 83 -18.22 -2.29 -7.60
N ASP A 84 -19.29 -1.63 -7.09
CA ASP A 84 -20.57 -1.58 -7.79
C ASP A 84 -20.51 -0.57 -8.97
N SER A 85 -19.68 0.47 -8.85
CA SER A 85 -19.43 1.48 -9.88
C SER A 85 -18.20 2.30 -9.56
N GLY A 86 -17.71 3.04 -10.54
CA GLY A 86 -16.50 3.84 -10.49
C GLY A 86 -15.34 3.13 -11.19
N SER A 87 -14.13 3.65 -11.07
CA SER A 87 -12.95 3.05 -11.70
C SER A 87 -11.72 3.13 -10.79
N ILE A 88 -10.84 2.12 -10.91
CA ILE A 88 -9.52 2.08 -10.27
C ILE A 88 -8.48 1.82 -11.36
N THR A 89 -7.51 2.71 -11.43
CA THR A 89 -6.37 2.57 -12.33
C THR A 89 -5.10 2.43 -11.50
N ILE A 90 -4.30 1.40 -11.77
CA ILE A 90 -2.99 1.17 -11.13
C ILE A 90 -1.95 1.06 -12.24
N GLU A 91 -0.94 1.92 -12.18
CA GLU A 91 0.09 2.05 -13.23
C GLU A 91 -0.49 2.16 -14.66
N GLY A 92 -1.65 2.80 -14.80
CA GLY A 92 -2.33 2.98 -16.10
C GLY A 92 -3.25 1.82 -16.51
N GLU A 93 -3.33 0.74 -15.75
CA GLU A 93 -4.24 -0.38 -16.02
C GLU A 93 -5.52 -0.29 -15.17
N GLN A 94 -6.68 -0.39 -15.81
CA GLN A 94 -7.98 -0.43 -15.11
C GLN A 94 -8.26 -1.84 -14.60
N ILE A 95 -8.51 -1.98 -13.30
CA ILE A 95 -8.71 -3.30 -12.69
C ILE A 95 -10.17 -3.79 -12.73
N GLU A 96 -11.16 -2.91 -12.85
CA GLU A 96 -12.58 -3.29 -12.95
C GLU A 96 -12.89 -4.10 -14.21
N ASP A 97 -12.19 -3.81 -15.30
CA ASP A 97 -12.38 -4.49 -16.58
C ASP A 97 -11.61 -5.81 -16.69
N MET A 98 -10.87 -6.17 -15.63
CA MET A 98 -10.10 -7.40 -15.62
C MET A 98 -10.96 -8.62 -15.39
N THR A 99 -10.75 -9.66 -16.19
CA THR A 99 -11.30 -11.00 -15.93
C THR A 99 -10.69 -11.58 -14.65
N GLU A 100 -11.35 -12.56 -14.01
CA GLU A 100 -10.80 -13.25 -12.83
C GLU A 100 -9.39 -13.80 -13.04
N LYS A 101 -9.07 -14.27 -14.24
CA LYS A 101 -7.72 -14.72 -14.59
C LYS A 101 -6.70 -13.56 -14.53
N LYS A 102 -7.07 -12.40 -15.06
CA LYS A 102 -6.22 -11.19 -15.03
C LYS A 102 -6.10 -10.64 -13.61
N LEU A 103 -7.19 -10.57 -12.84
CA LEU A 103 -7.17 -10.17 -11.42
C LEU A 103 -6.29 -11.11 -10.59
N SER A 104 -6.34 -12.41 -10.84
CA SER A 104 -5.45 -13.38 -10.17
C SER A 104 -3.98 -13.13 -10.51
N LEU A 105 -3.67 -12.80 -11.76
CA LEU A 105 -2.32 -12.44 -12.18
C LEU A 105 -1.89 -11.09 -11.56
N TYR A 106 -2.77 -10.09 -11.55
CA TYR A 106 -2.56 -8.82 -10.89
C TYR A 106 -2.19 -9.01 -9.40
N ARG A 107 -3.01 -9.76 -8.65
CA ARG A 107 -2.73 -10.07 -7.23
C ARG A 107 -1.42 -10.81 -7.04
N ARG A 108 -1.09 -11.70 -7.97
CA ARG A 108 0.16 -12.47 -7.94
C ARG A 108 1.39 -11.58 -8.09
N ILE A 109 1.38 -10.66 -9.05
CA ILE A 109 2.55 -9.85 -9.42
C ILE A 109 2.65 -8.58 -8.56
N HIS A 110 1.55 -7.82 -8.47
CA HIS A 110 1.58 -6.45 -7.99
C HIS A 110 1.21 -6.30 -6.52
N LEU A 111 0.46 -7.24 -5.93
CA LEU A 111 -0.14 -7.05 -4.62
C LEU A 111 0.56 -7.84 -3.51
N GLY A 112 1.09 -7.16 -2.49
CA GLY A 112 1.36 -7.73 -1.17
C GLY A 112 0.20 -7.42 -0.22
N TYR A 113 -0.26 -8.39 0.56
CA TYR A 113 -1.34 -8.15 1.53
C TYR A 113 -0.93 -8.64 2.93
N ILE A 114 -1.03 -7.75 3.91
CA ILE A 114 -0.76 -8.02 5.33
C ILE A 114 -2.07 -7.90 6.08
N PHE A 115 -2.48 -8.99 6.72
CA PHE A 115 -3.73 -9.10 7.49
C PHE A 115 -3.47 -8.88 8.98
N GLN A 116 -4.49 -8.44 9.71
CA GLN A 116 -4.47 -8.34 11.16
C GLN A 116 -4.21 -9.69 11.84
N MET A 117 -4.77 -10.77 11.32
CA MET A 117 -4.71 -12.15 11.87
C MET A 117 -3.65 -12.99 11.15
N TYR A 118 -2.51 -12.46 10.82
CA TYR A 118 -1.32 -13.09 10.22
C TYR A 118 -1.58 -14.06 9.05
N ASN A 119 -2.58 -14.92 9.12
CA ASN A 119 -3.01 -15.92 8.13
C ASN A 119 -1.84 -16.81 7.65
N LEU A 120 -0.95 -17.21 8.55
CA LEU A 120 0.14 -18.13 8.25
C LEU A 120 -0.37 -19.54 7.98
N ILE A 121 0.33 -20.27 7.12
CA ILE A 121 0.08 -21.68 6.87
C ILE A 121 0.64 -22.48 8.06
N PRO A 122 -0.20 -23.13 8.86
CA PRO A 122 0.20 -23.62 10.20
C PRO A 122 1.22 -24.75 10.16
N ASN A 123 1.25 -25.52 9.06
CA ASN A 123 2.15 -26.67 8.88
C ASN A 123 3.45 -26.33 8.15
N LEU A 124 3.67 -25.06 7.81
CA LEU A 124 4.87 -24.56 7.20
C LEU A 124 5.71 -23.77 8.20
N THR A 125 7.01 -23.94 8.15
CA THR A 125 7.97 -23.14 8.93
C THR A 125 7.93 -21.66 8.51
N VAL A 126 8.60 -20.79 9.26
CA VAL A 126 8.79 -19.37 8.91
C VAL A 126 9.33 -19.23 7.48
N ARG A 127 10.42 -19.95 7.15
CA ARG A 127 11.04 -19.93 5.83
C ARG A 127 10.05 -20.37 4.75
N GLU A 128 9.41 -21.51 4.92
CA GLU A 128 8.47 -22.07 3.95
C GLU A 128 7.24 -21.15 3.75
N ASN A 129 6.73 -20.52 4.82
CA ASN A 129 5.67 -19.51 4.69
C ASN A 129 6.10 -18.33 3.80
N ILE A 130 7.35 -17.88 3.92
CA ILE A 130 7.89 -16.81 3.07
C ILE A 130 8.09 -17.32 1.64
N GLU A 131 8.69 -18.50 1.46
CA GLU A 131 8.99 -19.11 0.16
C GLU A 131 7.72 -19.35 -0.68
N VAL A 132 6.57 -19.64 -0.06
CA VAL A 132 5.28 -19.70 -0.79
C VAL A 132 5.02 -18.40 -1.57
N GLY A 133 5.34 -17.23 -0.98
CA GLY A 133 5.26 -15.96 -1.71
C GLY A 133 6.28 -15.85 -2.84
N ALA A 134 7.51 -16.33 -2.62
CA ALA A 134 8.58 -16.30 -3.63
C ALA A 134 8.21 -17.09 -4.90
N TYR A 135 7.57 -18.26 -4.76
CA TYR A 135 7.10 -19.06 -5.91
C TYR A 135 6.06 -18.34 -6.80
N LEU A 136 5.46 -17.27 -6.30
CA LEU A 136 4.49 -16.48 -7.06
C LEU A 136 5.16 -15.42 -7.95
N SER A 137 6.46 -15.18 -7.83
CA SER A 137 7.19 -14.12 -8.53
C SER A 137 8.25 -14.68 -9.46
N ASP A 138 8.44 -14.02 -10.60
CA ASP A 138 9.54 -14.31 -11.52
C ASP A 138 10.87 -13.67 -11.05
N LYS A 139 10.78 -12.68 -10.14
CA LYS A 139 11.92 -11.94 -9.56
C LYS A 139 11.73 -11.72 -8.06
N PRO A 140 11.68 -12.80 -7.26
CA PRO A 140 11.51 -12.66 -5.81
C PRO A 140 12.75 -12.01 -5.17
N LEU A 141 12.54 -11.39 -4.00
CA LEU A 141 13.63 -10.97 -3.13
C LEU A 141 14.39 -12.19 -2.60
N ASP A 142 15.65 -12.00 -2.26
CA ASP A 142 16.44 -13.07 -1.62
C ASP A 142 15.86 -13.39 -0.24
N VAL A 143 15.49 -14.66 -0.05
CA VAL A 143 14.82 -15.12 1.20
C VAL A 143 15.75 -15.02 2.40
N ASN A 144 17.07 -15.26 2.25
CA ASN A 144 18.00 -15.16 3.37
C ASN A 144 18.18 -13.70 3.80
N GLU A 145 18.39 -12.79 2.85
CA GLU A 145 18.47 -11.35 3.11
C GLU A 145 17.18 -10.85 3.78
N LEU A 146 16.04 -11.31 3.30
CA LEU A 146 14.74 -10.95 3.85
C LEU A 146 14.58 -11.47 5.29
N LEU A 147 14.94 -12.71 5.58
CA LEU A 147 14.92 -13.29 6.93
C LEU A 147 15.79 -12.47 7.91
N HIS A 148 16.95 -11.98 7.47
CA HIS A 148 17.79 -11.10 8.28
C HIS A 148 17.11 -9.73 8.50
N THR A 149 16.57 -9.11 7.45
CA THR A 149 15.85 -7.83 7.52
C THR A 149 14.66 -7.90 8.49
N LEU A 150 13.95 -9.03 8.49
CA LEU A 150 12.79 -9.28 9.36
C LEU A 150 13.18 -9.67 10.80
N GLY A 151 14.48 -9.96 11.08
CA GLY A 151 14.93 -10.48 12.36
C GLY A 151 14.40 -11.90 12.65
N LEU A 152 14.21 -12.71 11.59
CA LEU A 152 13.65 -14.06 11.67
C LEU A 152 14.63 -15.17 11.32
N TYR A 153 15.88 -14.85 10.99
CA TYR A 153 16.86 -15.83 10.52
C TYR A 153 17.04 -16.99 11.51
N GLU A 154 17.20 -16.70 12.79
CA GLU A 154 17.33 -17.72 13.85
C GLU A 154 16.02 -18.49 14.12
N HIS A 155 14.90 -17.99 13.64
CA HIS A 155 13.57 -18.59 13.82
C HIS A 155 13.05 -19.29 12.56
N GLN A 156 13.82 -19.32 11.47
CA GLN A 156 13.38 -19.75 10.15
C GLN A 156 12.81 -21.18 10.08
N ARG A 157 13.21 -22.05 11.01
CA ARG A 157 12.76 -23.45 11.09
C ARG A 157 11.58 -23.67 12.03
N LYS A 158 11.14 -22.63 12.75
CA LYS A 158 10.00 -22.72 13.67
C LYS A 158 8.67 -22.73 12.91
N LEU A 159 7.70 -23.42 13.46
CA LEU A 159 6.29 -23.39 13.02
C LEU A 159 5.57 -22.18 13.63
N PRO A 160 4.45 -21.71 13.04
CA PRO A 160 3.69 -20.57 13.54
C PRO A 160 3.30 -20.65 15.02
N ASN A 161 2.92 -21.82 15.51
CA ASN A 161 2.55 -22.05 16.92
C ASN A 161 3.73 -21.94 17.92
N GLN A 162 4.97 -21.85 17.43
CA GLN A 162 6.19 -21.67 18.21
C GLN A 162 6.68 -20.22 18.22
N LEU A 163 5.91 -19.31 17.61
CA LEU A 163 6.27 -17.91 17.42
C LEU A 163 5.44 -16.99 18.31
N SER A 164 6.03 -15.88 18.77
CA SER A 164 5.27 -14.76 19.32
C SER A 164 4.41 -14.09 18.25
N GLY A 165 3.39 -13.32 18.66
CA GLY A 165 2.54 -12.56 17.74
C GLY A 165 3.34 -11.65 16.79
N GLY A 166 4.33 -10.93 17.32
CA GLY A 166 5.23 -10.10 16.51
C GLY A 166 6.07 -10.91 15.51
N GLN A 167 6.55 -12.10 15.87
CA GLN A 167 7.26 -13.00 14.95
C GLN A 167 6.34 -13.54 13.86
N GLN A 168 5.09 -13.88 14.21
CA GLN A 168 4.08 -14.30 13.24
C GLN A 168 3.77 -13.16 12.26
N GLN A 169 3.59 -11.92 12.76
CA GLN A 169 3.36 -10.76 11.90
C GLN A 169 4.55 -10.46 10.97
N ARG A 170 5.78 -10.53 11.48
CA ARG A 170 7.00 -10.39 10.65
C ARG A 170 7.07 -11.46 9.57
N THR A 171 6.65 -12.70 9.87
CA THR A 171 6.58 -13.80 8.89
C THR A 171 5.51 -13.50 7.81
N ALA A 172 4.34 -12.99 8.20
CA ALA A 172 3.28 -12.57 7.27
C ALA A 172 3.74 -11.42 6.35
N ILE A 173 4.46 -10.43 6.92
CA ILE A 173 5.09 -9.36 6.16
C ILE A 173 6.08 -9.95 5.15
N GLY A 174 6.97 -10.84 5.59
CA GLY A 174 7.95 -11.51 4.71
C GLY A 174 7.30 -12.22 3.54
N ARG A 175 6.25 -12.99 3.79
CA ARG A 175 5.46 -13.67 2.74
C ARG A 175 4.81 -12.67 1.76
N ALA A 176 4.35 -11.53 2.26
CA ALA A 176 3.73 -10.51 1.41
C ALA A 176 4.73 -9.79 0.50
N ILE A 177 5.95 -9.50 1.01
CA ILE A 177 6.93 -8.67 0.30
C ILE A 177 7.94 -9.47 -0.52
N VAL A 178 8.15 -10.77 -0.23
CA VAL A 178 9.18 -11.59 -0.90
C VAL A 178 9.01 -11.63 -2.42
N LYS A 179 7.79 -11.53 -2.92
CA LYS A 179 7.49 -11.46 -4.35
C LYS A 179 7.79 -10.10 -4.99
N ASN A 180 8.28 -9.13 -4.22
CA ASN A 180 8.61 -7.77 -4.62
C ASN A 180 7.42 -7.02 -5.25
N PRO A 181 6.29 -6.89 -4.55
CA PRO A 181 5.07 -6.29 -5.08
C PRO A 181 5.22 -4.77 -5.23
N ASP A 182 4.46 -4.15 -6.16
CA ASP A 182 4.42 -2.70 -6.33
C ASP A 182 3.62 -1.99 -5.23
N ILE A 183 2.57 -2.67 -4.71
CA ILE A 183 1.71 -2.17 -3.63
C ILE A 183 1.63 -3.15 -2.46
N LEU A 184 1.73 -2.61 -1.27
CA LEU A 184 1.57 -3.33 0.00
C LEU A 184 0.32 -2.81 0.71
N LEU A 185 -0.71 -3.64 0.78
CA LEU A 185 -1.94 -3.36 1.51
C LEU A 185 -1.84 -3.93 2.92
N CYS A 186 -2.04 -3.09 3.93
CA CYS A 186 -1.94 -3.47 5.34
C CYS A 186 -3.29 -3.21 6.03
N ASP A 187 -4.00 -4.26 6.42
CA ASP A 187 -5.25 -4.15 7.15
C ASP A 187 -5.02 -4.36 8.63
N GLU A 188 -4.99 -3.26 9.41
CA GLU A 188 -4.75 -3.23 10.86
C GLU A 188 -3.51 -4.06 11.29
N PRO A 189 -2.31 -3.82 10.72
CA PRO A 189 -1.16 -4.71 10.88
C PRO A 189 -0.63 -4.81 12.33
N THR A 190 -1.07 -3.91 13.20
CA THR A 190 -0.68 -3.85 14.62
C THR A 190 -1.83 -4.14 15.58
N GLY A 191 -3.05 -4.38 15.08
CA GLY A 191 -4.27 -4.45 15.89
C GLY A 191 -4.33 -5.59 16.92
N ALA A 192 -3.47 -6.61 16.79
CA ALA A 192 -3.39 -7.75 17.70
C ALA A 192 -2.09 -7.77 18.54
N LEU A 193 -1.34 -6.66 18.57
CA LEU A 193 0.00 -6.59 19.16
C LEU A 193 0.04 -5.59 20.32
N ASP A 194 0.98 -5.81 21.26
CA ASP A 194 1.32 -4.83 22.29
C ASP A 194 2.01 -3.59 21.71
N TYR A 195 2.12 -2.54 22.52
CA TYR A 195 2.67 -1.25 22.11
C TYR A 195 4.08 -1.34 21.50
N ASN A 196 5.02 -2.01 22.18
CA ASN A 196 6.41 -2.09 21.73
C ASN A 196 6.52 -2.90 20.44
N THR A 197 5.85 -4.04 20.38
CA THR A 197 5.79 -4.90 19.19
C THR A 197 5.14 -4.15 18.03
N SER A 198 4.11 -3.34 18.28
CA SER A 198 3.46 -2.50 17.26
C SER A 198 4.43 -1.50 16.66
N LYS A 199 5.23 -0.81 17.47
CA LYS A 199 6.28 0.11 16.98
C LYS A 199 7.31 -0.61 16.11
N ASP A 200 7.76 -1.80 16.53
CA ASP A 200 8.70 -2.61 15.76
C ASP A 200 8.11 -3.03 14.40
N ILE A 201 6.83 -3.38 14.35
CA ILE A 201 6.15 -3.73 13.09
C ILE A 201 5.99 -2.51 12.18
N LEU A 202 5.61 -1.36 12.72
CA LEU A 202 5.51 -0.11 11.94
C LEU A 202 6.87 0.30 11.37
N ARG A 203 7.94 0.25 12.18
CA ARG A 203 9.31 0.49 11.74
C ARG A 203 9.71 -0.49 10.62
N LEU A 204 9.34 -1.76 10.73
CA LEU A 204 9.65 -2.75 9.72
C LEU A 204 8.95 -2.42 8.40
N ILE A 205 7.66 -2.07 8.42
CA ILE A 205 6.91 -1.68 7.20
C ILE A 205 7.50 -0.39 6.59
N GLU A 206 7.87 0.59 7.42
CA GLU A 206 8.58 1.80 6.98
C GLU A 206 9.92 1.46 6.29
N THR A 207 10.72 0.57 6.90
CA THR A 207 11.99 0.10 6.33
C THR A 207 11.79 -0.62 4.99
N VAL A 208 10.75 -1.44 4.88
CA VAL A 208 10.38 -2.15 3.64
C VAL A 208 10.00 -1.15 2.55
N ASN A 209 9.13 -0.17 2.85
CA ASN A 209 8.75 0.88 1.91
C ASN A 209 9.98 1.65 1.40
N GLN A 210 10.87 2.08 2.30
CA GLN A 210 12.08 2.82 1.93
C GLN A 210 13.08 1.98 1.14
N LYS A 211 13.27 0.70 1.51
CA LYS A 211 14.27 -0.18 0.91
C LYS A 211 13.85 -0.68 -0.47
N TYR A 212 12.59 -1.04 -0.64
CA TYR A 212 12.09 -1.68 -1.86
C TYR A 212 11.23 -0.77 -2.73
N GLY A 213 10.85 0.42 -2.24
CA GLY A 213 10.07 1.40 -3.00
C GLY A 213 8.61 1.01 -3.24
N ASN A 214 8.08 0.06 -2.45
CA ASN A 214 6.67 -0.34 -2.55
C ASN A 214 5.76 0.83 -2.14
N THR A 215 4.65 1.02 -2.84
CA THR A 215 3.58 1.90 -2.36
C THR A 215 2.85 1.21 -1.21
N VAL A 216 2.67 1.89 -0.07
CA VAL A 216 1.99 1.31 1.10
C VAL A 216 0.64 1.97 1.30
N VAL A 217 -0.42 1.18 1.45
CA VAL A 217 -1.74 1.65 1.91
C VAL A 217 -2.08 0.90 3.19
N MET A 218 -2.02 1.59 4.32
CA MET A 218 -2.26 1.02 5.64
C MET A 218 -3.59 1.50 6.18
N VAL A 219 -4.46 0.58 6.53
CA VAL A 219 -5.69 0.84 7.28
C VAL A 219 -5.41 0.70 8.76
N THR A 220 -5.84 1.67 9.55
CA THR A 220 -5.78 1.62 11.01
C THR A 220 -6.84 2.50 11.67
N HIS A 221 -7.15 2.22 12.93
CA HIS A 221 -7.96 3.09 13.78
C HIS A 221 -7.08 3.89 14.77
N ASN A 222 -5.78 3.61 14.86
CA ASN A 222 -4.84 4.37 15.70
C ASN A 222 -4.43 5.67 15.00
N ASP A 223 -4.91 6.81 15.54
CA ASP A 223 -4.69 8.14 14.94
C ASP A 223 -3.21 8.58 15.00
N ALA A 224 -2.40 8.05 15.93
CA ALA A 224 -0.99 8.41 16.04
C ALA A 224 -0.16 7.93 14.81
N ILE A 225 -0.56 6.83 14.18
CA ILE A 225 0.16 6.28 13.01
C ILE A 225 0.17 7.25 11.82
N LYS A 226 -0.77 8.20 11.76
CA LYS A 226 -0.79 9.22 10.69
C LYS A 226 0.50 10.03 10.59
N ASP A 227 1.18 10.23 11.71
CA ASP A 227 2.32 11.15 11.79
C ASP A 227 3.59 10.57 11.11
N MET A 228 3.63 9.25 10.84
CA MET A 228 4.68 8.62 10.04
C MET A 228 4.37 8.54 8.53
N ALA A 229 3.15 8.82 8.12
CA ALA A 229 2.71 8.67 6.73
C ALA A 229 3.10 9.85 5.85
N ASP A 230 3.30 9.60 4.54
CA ASP A 230 3.40 10.67 3.54
C ASP A 230 2.02 11.31 3.30
N ARG A 231 0.99 10.47 3.21
CA ARG A 231 -0.39 10.88 2.96
C ARG A 231 -1.34 10.31 4.01
N VAL A 232 -2.26 11.14 4.45
CA VAL A 232 -3.30 10.78 5.43
C VAL A 232 -4.67 10.95 4.81
N ILE A 233 -5.47 9.88 4.84
CA ILE A 233 -6.84 9.86 4.36
C ILE A 233 -7.75 9.53 5.54
N LYS A 234 -8.74 10.39 5.80
CA LYS A 234 -9.76 10.14 6.82
C LYS A 234 -11.08 9.76 6.17
N LEU A 235 -11.47 8.48 6.36
CA LEU A 235 -12.73 7.92 5.87
C LEU A 235 -13.78 7.91 6.98
N ARG A 236 -14.96 8.39 6.67
CA ARG A 236 -16.12 8.34 7.59
C ARG A 236 -17.41 8.21 6.79
N ASP A 237 -18.28 7.29 7.23
CA ASP A 237 -19.59 7.04 6.62
C ASP A 237 -19.53 6.75 5.11
N GLY A 238 -18.47 6.02 4.68
CA GLY A 238 -18.25 5.66 3.27
C GLY A 238 -17.76 6.79 2.37
N MET A 239 -17.28 7.90 2.93
CA MET A 239 -16.77 9.06 2.17
C MET A 239 -15.43 9.54 2.73
N ILE A 240 -14.54 10.02 1.86
CA ILE A 240 -13.31 10.70 2.27
C ILE A 240 -13.69 12.08 2.82
N ARG A 241 -13.32 12.32 4.08
CA ARG A 241 -13.54 13.60 4.77
C ARG A 241 -12.31 14.49 4.75
N LYS A 242 -11.12 13.89 4.73
CA LYS A 242 -9.84 14.60 4.60
C LYS A 242 -8.90 13.75 3.77
N ASN A 243 -8.11 14.41 2.94
CA ASN A 243 -6.98 13.86 2.20
C ASN A 243 -5.90 14.94 2.16
N TYR A 244 -4.74 14.66 2.77
CA TYR A 244 -3.65 15.62 2.83
C TYR A 244 -2.30 14.89 2.93
N THR A 245 -1.23 15.55 2.51
CA THR A 245 0.15 15.11 2.68
C THR A 245 0.74 15.69 3.95
N ASN A 246 1.59 14.92 4.65
CA ASN A 246 2.35 15.43 5.77
C ASN A 246 3.60 16.16 5.27
N GLU A 247 3.78 17.40 5.69
CA GLU A 247 4.99 18.17 5.41
C GLU A 247 6.17 17.73 6.28
N GLN A 248 5.88 17.19 7.46
CA GLN A 248 6.88 16.70 8.43
C GLN A 248 6.43 15.35 8.97
N LYS A 249 7.09 14.30 8.50
CA LYS A 249 6.90 12.94 9.04
C LYS A 249 7.81 12.72 10.23
N ILE A 250 7.36 11.90 11.17
CA ILE A 250 8.20 11.37 12.24
C ILE A 250 8.44 9.88 12.02
N PRO A 251 9.63 9.35 12.38
CA PRO A 251 9.92 7.92 12.30
C PRO A 251 8.95 7.10 13.14
N ALA A 252 8.66 5.88 12.72
CA ALA A 252 7.76 4.97 13.45
C ALA A 252 8.16 4.78 14.93
N MET A 253 9.46 4.81 15.24
CA MET A 253 9.97 4.65 16.60
C MET A 253 9.71 5.86 17.52
N GLU A 254 9.42 7.02 16.96
CA GLU A 254 9.10 8.25 17.69
C GLU A 254 7.61 8.46 17.91
N LEU A 255 6.77 7.60 17.32
CA LEU A 255 5.32 7.64 17.55
C LEU A 255 4.98 7.37 19.01
N GLU A 256 3.99 8.10 19.53
CA GLU A 256 3.45 7.93 20.89
C GLU A 256 1.92 7.84 20.83
N TRP A 257 1.32 6.85 21.54
CA TRP A 257 -0.13 6.66 21.68
C TRP A 257 -0.50 5.90 22.95
#